data_780707d912daf5b62b25ffd28395f12d
#
_entry.id   780707d912daf5b62b25ffd28395f12d
#
_cell.length_a   1.000
_cell.length_b   1.000
_cell.length_c   1.000
_cell.angle_alpha   90.00
_cell.angle_beta   90.00
_cell.angle_gamma   90.00
#
_symmetry.space_group_name_H-M   'P 1'
#
loop_
_entity.id
_entity.type
_entity.pdbx_description
1 polymer ?
#
loop_
_entity_poly.entity_id
_entity_poly.type
_entity_poly.pdbx_seq_one_letter_code
_entity_poly.pdbx_strand_id
1 'polypeptide(L)'
;MKLEIAHKKFIEELRSEGKSGATVIAYNKEIEQLLNYLSERKVVETEDLDVENISGFMKSLEGLNYTPKSISRKTNDTRTFIKYLAKNNYIKEDISTQLKHPKFESGKPRILSKMEYRALRDSAKNDVRSYAMIEILLQTGITISELAGIRLNDITIKDGTGMLAIPRRNNRVERTIPLNKSAVDALNRYLELGRPKKTENPSDNLFITKTGKPLLIRNIRSTIDRFFRIAGVEKAKVNDLRHTFVAFHLENGVNISYLAKVAGHKRESTTEKYLEFINKPEKLDRTELGTL
;
A
#
# COMPACT_ATOMS: atom_id res chain seq x y z
N MET A 1 -14.14 31.09 -12.87
CA MET A 1 -12.84 31.12 -12.13
C MET A 1 -11.85 30.23 -12.86
N LYS A 2 -10.57 30.66 -12.95
CA LYS A 2 -9.55 29.83 -13.64
C LYS A 2 -9.39 28.45 -12.97
N LEU A 3 -9.35 27.39 -13.76
CA LEU A 3 -9.19 26.01 -13.32
C LEU A 3 -7.88 25.79 -12.51
N GLU A 4 -6.80 26.50 -12.88
CA GLU A 4 -5.53 26.44 -12.13
C GLU A 4 -5.67 26.98 -10.69
N ILE A 5 -6.48 28.02 -10.49
CA ILE A 5 -6.74 28.59 -9.17
C ILE A 5 -7.59 27.61 -8.35
N ALA A 6 -8.62 27.04 -8.98
CA ALA A 6 -9.46 26.02 -8.34
C ALA A 6 -8.65 24.79 -7.95
N HIS A 7 -7.71 24.35 -8.79
CA HIS A 7 -6.81 23.24 -8.48
C HIS A 7 -5.92 23.53 -7.27
N LYS A 8 -5.29 24.70 -7.19
CA LYS A 8 -4.48 25.08 -6.02
C LYS A 8 -5.29 25.02 -4.73
N LYS A 9 -6.50 25.60 -4.73
CA LYS A 9 -7.42 25.52 -3.58
C LYS A 9 -7.82 24.09 -3.22
N PHE A 10 -8.08 23.24 -4.21
CA PHE A 10 -8.37 21.83 -4.00
C PHE A 10 -7.21 21.09 -3.29
N ILE A 11 -5.98 21.35 -3.72
CA ILE A 11 -4.79 20.76 -3.09
C ILE A 11 -4.61 21.26 -1.65
N GLU A 12 -4.94 22.50 -1.36
CA GLU A 12 -4.95 23.05 0.01
C GLU A 12 -6.04 22.40 0.87
N GLU A 13 -7.26 22.19 0.34
CA GLU A 13 -8.32 21.47 1.05
C GLU A 13 -7.92 20.04 1.38
N LEU A 14 -7.31 19.30 0.44
CA LEU A 14 -6.81 17.96 0.70
C LEU A 14 -5.76 17.92 1.83
N ARG A 15 -4.93 18.94 1.95
CA ARG A 15 -3.96 19.08 3.05
C ARG A 15 -4.66 19.36 4.38
N SER A 16 -5.62 20.28 4.40
CA SER A 16 -6.39 20.61 5.60
C SER A 16 -7.25 19.45 6.10
N GLU A 17 -7.74 18.59 5.20
CA GLU A 17 -8.41 17.33 5.53
C GLU A 17 -7.46 16.23 6.09
N GLY A 18 -6.17 16.51 6.20
CA GLY A 18 -5.20 15.56 6.72
C GLY A 18 -4.88 14.40 5.77
N LYS A 19 -5.08 14.57 4.46
CA LYS A 19 -4.64 13.55 3.49
C LYS A 19 -3.12 13.37 3.55
N SER A 20 -2.65 12.15 3.32
CA SER A 20 -1.22 11.88 3.30
C SER A 20 -0.50 12.69 2.21
N GLY A 21 0.75 13.10 2.46
CA GLY A 21 1.54 13.83 1.45
C GLY A 21 1.64 13.08 0.13
N ALA A 22 1.75 11.75 0.15
CA ALA A 22 1.74 10.93 -1.06
C ALA A 22 0.40 11.00 -1.82
N THR A 23 -0.71 11.05 -1.10
CA THR A 23 -2.05 11.22 -1.68
C THR A 23 -2.18 12.59 -2.33
N VAL A 24 -1.76 13.65 -1.63
CA VAL A 24 -1.80 15.04 -2.17
C VAL A 24 -0.96 15.16 -3.43
N ILE A 25 0.26 14.61 -3.44
CA ILE A 25 1.14 14.60 -4.62
C ILE A 25 0.48 13.84 -5.79
N ALA A 26 -0.18 12.71 -5.52
CA ALA A 26 -0.86 11.94 -6.54
C ALA A 26 -2.02 12.75 -7.17
N TYR A 27 -2.90 13.32 -6.35
CA TYR A 27 -3.98 14.19 -6.85
C TYR A 27 -3.44 15.37 -7.64
N ASN A 28 -2.42 16.06 -7.12
CA ASN A 28 -1.81 17.21 -7.82
C ASN A 28 -1.39 16.81 -9.24
N LYS A 29 -0.61 15.74 -9.37
CA LYS A 29 -0.12 15.27 -10.67
C LYS A 29 -1.25 14.83 -11.61
N GLU A 30 -2.27 14.15 -11.09
CA GLU A 30 -3.38 13.68 -11.92
C GLU A 30 -4.24 14.85 -12.44
N ILE A 31 -4.51 15.84 -11.59
CA ILE A 31 -5.29 17.01 -11.98
C ILE A 31 -4.46 17.94 -12.88
N GLU A 32 -3.17 18.14 -12.65
CA GLU A 32 -2.28 18.85 -13.58
C GLU A 32 -2.36 18.25 -15.01
N GLN A 33 -2.36 16.92 -15.12
CA GLN A 33 -2.49 16.28 -16.44
C GLN A 33 -3.83 16.56 -17.10
N LEU A 34 -4.93 16.58 -16.34
CA LEU A 34 -6.25 16.98 -16.84
C LEU A 34 -6.23 18.45 -17.31
N LEU A 35 -5.69 19.36 -16.48
CA LEU A 35 -5.65 20.78 -16.80
C LEU A 35 -4.82 21.08 -18.05
N ASN A 36 -3.71 20.40 -18.25
CA ASN A 36 -2.90 20.52 -19.46
C ASN A 36 -3.70 20.11 -20.70
N TYR A 37 -4.42 18.99 -20.65
CA TYR A 37 -5.28 18.54 -21.73
C TYR A 37 -6.39 19.54 -22.05
N LEU A 38 -7.03 20.12 -21.04
CA LEU A 38 -8.09 21.11 -21.17
C LEU A 38 -7.57 22.44 -21.73
N SER A 39 -6.40 22.89 -21.29
CA SER A 39 -5.74 24.11 -21.75
C SER A 39 -5.42 24.07 -23.25
N GLU A 40 -4.96 22.94 -23.78
CA GLU A 40 -4.75 22.74 -25.22
C GLU A 40 -6.03 22.92 -26.05
N ARG A 41 -7.20 22.78 -25.41
CA ARG A 41 -8.54 22.96 -25.98
C ARG A 41 -9.19 24.28 -25.62
N LYS A 42 -8.40 25.20 -25.03
CA LYS A 42 -8.85 26.53 -24.59
C LYS A 42 -9.92 26.50 -23.47
N VAL A 43 -10.09 25.36 -22.79
CA VAL A 43 -10.95 25.24 -21.61
C VAL A 43 -10.10 25.58 -20.38
N VAL A 44 -10.19 26.83 -19.92
CA VAL A 44 -9.36 27.38 -18.84
C VAL A 44 -10.15 27.85 -17.63
N GLU A 45 -11.45 28.12 -17.82
CA GLU A 45 -12.35 28.54 -16.74
C GLU A 45 -13.20 27.37 -16.23
N THR A 46 -13.58 27.41 -14.96
CA THR A 46 -14.42 26.36 -14.36
C THR A 46 -15.80 26.26 -15.01
N GLU A 47 -16.31 27.37 -15.55
CA GLU A 47 -17.63 27.46 -16.18
C GLU A 47 -17.68 26.78 -17.55
N ASP A 48 -16.52 26.62 -18.20
CA ASP A 48 -16.38 25.97 -19.51
C ASP A 48 -16.19 24.47 -19.39
N LEU A 49 -16.15 23.95 -18.15
CA LEU A 49 -15.93 22.53 -17.91
C LEU A 49 -17.21 21.73 -18.15
N ASP A 50 -17.17 20.81 -19.09
CA ASP A 50 -18.27 19.93 -19.45
C ASP A 50 -17.88 18.44 -19.45
N VAL A 51 -18.87 17.57 -19.60
CA VAL A 51 -18.70 16.10 -19.63
C VAL A 51 -17.93 15.67 -20.87
N GLU A 52 -18.08 16.36 -22.00
CA GLU A 52 -17.44 16.01 -23.27
C GLU A 52 -15.93 16.20 -23.19
N ASN A 53 -15.48 17.34 -22.67
CA ASN A 53 -14.07 17.65 -22.47
C ASN A 53 -13.39 16.65 -21.53
N ILE A 54 -14.06 16.29 -20.42
CA ILE A 54 -13.49 15.32 -19.47
C ILE A 54 -13.50 13.90 -20.04
N SER A 55 -14.56 13.52 -20.75
CA SER A 55 -14.62 12.21 -21.43
C SER A 55 -13.58 12.10 -22.54
N GLY A 56 -13.33 13.22 -23.26
CA GLY A 56 -12.25 13.34 -24.23
C GLY A 56 -10.88 13.12 -23.60
N PHE A 57 -10.64 13.69 -22.41
CA PHE A 57 -9.42 13.42 -21.62
C PHE A 57 -9.28 11.93 -21.31
N MET A 58 -10.34 11.28 -20.81
CA MET A 58 -10.28 9.84 -20.49
C MET A 58 -9.95 8.99 -21.72
N LYS A 59 -10.55 9.31 -22.89
CA LYS A 59 -10.23 8.63 -24.16
C LYS A 59 -8.79 8.89 -24.60
N SER A 60 -8.25 10.08 -24.40
CA SER A 60 -6.86 10.39 -24.76
C SER A 60 -5.86 9.55 -23.97
N LEU A 61 -6.20 9.14 -22.73
CA LEU A 61 -5.36 8.27 -21.93
C LEU A 61 -5.26 6.85 -22.51
N GLU A 62 -6.28 6.37 -23.21
CA GLU A 62 -6.24 5.08 -23.93
C GLU A 62 -5.21 5.16 -25.07
N GLY A 63 -5.21 6.25 -25.82
CA GLY A 63 -4.22 6.51 -26.89
C GLY A 63 -2.78 6.62 -26.36
N LEU A 64 -2.60 7.01 -25.09
CA LEU A 64 -1.31 7.05 -24.40
C LEU A 64 -0.91 5.72 -23.73
N ASN A 65 -1.58 4.62 -24.07
CA ASN A 65 -1.32 3.27 -23.54
C ASN A 65 -1.48 3.12 -22.01
N TYR A 66 -2.33 3.94 -21.38
CA TYR A 66 -2.69 3.70 -19.98
C TYR A 66 -3.56 2.46 -19.86
N THR A 67 -3.29 1.65 -18.82
CA THR A 67 -4.12 0.47 -18.55
C THR A 67 -5.52 0.90 -18.09
N PRO A 68 -6.59 0.10 -18.35
CA PRO A 68 -7.95 0.40 -17.87
C PRO A 68 -8.02 0.63 -16.36
N LYS A 69 -7.22 -0.09 -15.58
CA LYS A 69 -7.09 0.12 -14.13
C LYS A 69 -6.53 1.51 -13.79
N SER A 70 -5.54 1.97 -14.53
CA SER A 70 -4.96 3.31 -14.34
C SER A 70 -5.95 4.41 -14.73
N ILE A 71 -6.69 4.23 -15.83
CA ILE A 71 -7.74 5.14 -16.27
C ILE A 71 -8.87 5.21 -15.24
N SER A 72 -9.32 4.05 -14.71
CA SER A 72 -10.34 4.02 -13.65
C SER A 72 -9.91 4.79 -12.39
N ARG A 73 -8.63 4.71 -12.00
CA ARG A 73 -8.08 5.51 -10.89
C ARG A 73 -8.13 7.00 -11.23
N LYS A 74 -7.65 7.40 -12.40
CA LYS A 74 -7.68 8.79 -12.86
C LYS A 74 -9.11 9.33 -12.93
N THR A 75 -10.08 8.52 -13.37
CA THR A 75 -11.50 8.87 -13.33
C THR A 75 -11.98 9.15 -11.91
N ASN A 76 -11.56 8.37 -10.90
CA ASN A 76 -11.89 8.65 -9.50
C ASN A 76 -11.29 9.96 -9.01
N ASP A 77 -10.02 10.22 -9.34
CA ASP A 77 -9.32 11.43 -8.93
C ASP A 77 -9.98 12.67 -9.57
N THR A 78 -10.32 12.60 -10.87
CA THR A 78 -11.08 13.62 -11.59
C THR A 78 -12.47 13.84 -10.99
N ARG A 79 -13.22 12.78 -10.71
CA ARG A 79 -14.54 12.89 -10.03
C ARG A 79 -14.45 13.60 -8.69
N THR A 80 -13.39 13.32 -7.92
CA THR A 80 -13.19 13.97 -6.63
C THR A 80 -12.95 15.47 -6.81
N PHE A 81 -12.17 15.86 -7.81
CA PHE A 81 -11.96 17.28 -8.13
C PHE A 81 -13.25 17.97 -8.60
N ILE A 82 -14.03 17.34 -9.48
CA ILE A 82 -15.32 17.90 -9.95
C ILE A 82 -16.31 18.07 -8.79
N LYS A 83 -16.41 17.08 -7.88
CA LYS A 83 -17.23 17.20 -6.67
C LYS A 83 -16.79 18.37 -5.79
N TYR A 84 -15.48 18.58 -5.67
CA TYR A 84 -14.95 19.75 -4.99
C TYR A 84 -15.39 21.05 -5.66
N LEU A 85 -15.32 21.14 -7.00
CA LEU A 85 -15.75 22.32 -7.74
C LEU A 85 -17.24 22.60 -7.52
N ALA A 86 -18.10 21.58 -7.59
CA ALA A 86 -19.53 21.70 -7.36
C ALA A 86 -19.86 22.10 -5.92
N LYS A 87 -19.22 21.45 -4.92
CA LYS A 87 -19.39 21.76 -3.49
C LYS A 87 -19.08 23.22 -3.16
N ASN A 88 -18.11 23.80 -3.85
CA ASN A 88 -17.68 25.18 -3.65
C ASN A 88 -18.35 26.18 -4.61
N ASN A 89 -19.37 25.76 -5.35
CA ASN A 89 -20.10 26.58 -6.34
C ASN A 89 -19.20 27.17 -7.44
N TYR A 90 -18.11 26.49 -7.80
CA TYR A 90 -17.23 26.88 -8.91
C TYR A 90 -17.71 26.38 -10.25
N ILE A 91 -18.63 25.41 -10.25
CA ILE A 91 -19.41 24.93 -11.39
C ILE A 91 -20.89 24.86 -10.97
N LYS A 92 -21.80 24.98 -11.95
CA LYS A 92 -23.26 25.03 -11.70
C LYS A 92 -23.83 23.66 -11.29
N GLU A 93 -23.27 22.56 -11.82
CA GLU A 93 -23.78 21.21 -11.67
C GLU A 93 -22.65 20.20 -11.43
N ASP A 94 -22.90 19.19 -10.60
CA ASP A 94 -21.98 18.06 -10.39
C ASP A 94 -22.07 17.05 -11.54
N ILE A 95 -21.20 17.24 -12.53
CA ILE A 95 -21.08 16.35 -13.68
C ILE A 95 -20.26 15.07 -13.39
N SER A 96 -19.75 14.88 -12.16
CA SER A 96 -18.87 13.75 -11.81
C SER A 96 -19.53 12.40 -11.99
N THR A 97 -20.86 12.31 -11.79
CA THR A 97 -21.63 11.06 -11.89
C THR A 97 -21.76 10.57 -13.32
N GLN A 98 -21.66 11.45 -14.30
CA GLN A 98 -21.76 11.13 -15.73
C GLN A 98 -20.50 10.49 -16.30
N LEU A 99 -19.36 10.57 -15.60
CA LEU A 99 -18.11 9.96 -16.04
C LEU A 99 -18.17 8.44 -15.85
N LYS A 100 -17.98 7.69 -16.91
CA LYS A 100 -17.98 6.22 -16.87
C LYS A 100 -16.60 5.67 -16.50
N HIS A 101 -16.57 4.63 -15.68
CA HIS A 101 -15.34 3.87 -15.43
C HIS A 101 -15.13 2.84 -16.52
N PRO A 102 -13.90 2.67 -17.01
CA PRO A 102 -13.60 1.53 -17.86
C PRO A 102 -13.78 0.24 -17.05
N LYS A 103 -14.39 -0.76 -17.68
CA LYS A 103 -14.48 -2.11 -17.11
C LYS A 103 -13.09 -2.74 -17.16
N PHE A 104 -12.65 -3.31 -16.06
CA PHE A 104 -11.43 -4.12 -16.03
C PHE A 104 -11.58 -5.22 -14.98
N GLU A 105 -10.96 -6.33 -15.26
CA GLU A 105 -10.80 -7.39 -14.27
C GLU A 105 -9.60 -7.10 -13.39
N SER A 106 -9.80 -7.16 -12.08
CA SER A 106 -8.67 -7.10 -11.16
C SER A 106 -7.88 -8.40 -11.30
N GLY A 107 -6.61 -8.30 -11.68
CA GLY A 107 -5.73 -9.47 -11.79
C GLY A 107 -5.70 -10.26 -10.48
N LYS A 108 -5.51 -11.57 -10.60
CA LYS A 108 -5.33 -12.48 -9.47
C LYS A 108 -4.17 -12.04 -8.59
N PRO A 109 -4.28 -12.12 -7.26
CA PRO A 109 -3.15 -11.87 -6.38
C PRO A 109 -2.06 -12.91 -6.65
N ARG A 110 -0.79 -12.48 -6.76
CA ARG A 110 0.31 -13.41 -6.83
C ARG A 110 0.59 -13.95 -5.42
N ILE A 111 0.48 -15.24 -5.27
CA ILE A 111 0.83 -15.98 -4.06
C ILE A 111 2.17 -16.68 -4.36
N LEU A 112 3.17 -16.44 -3.52
CA LEU A 112 4.47 -17.07 -3.68
C LEU A 112 4.38 -18.54 -3.22
N SER A 113 4.98 -19.43 -4.01
CA SER A 113 5.15 -20.83 -3.59
C SER A 113 6.12 -20.94 -2.42
N LYS A 114 6.09 -22.08 -1.74
CA LYS A 114 7.01 -22.38 -0.62
C LYS A 114 8.48 -22.30 -1.04
N MET A 115 8.80 -22.70 -2.26
CA MET A 115 10.16 -22.58 -2.80
C MET A 115 10.55 -21.13 -3.03
N GLU A 116 9.67 -20.30 -3.60
CA GLU A 116 9.95 -18.90 -3.89
C GLU A 116 10.20 -18.08 -2.63
N TYR A 117 9.34 -18.19 -1.59
CA TYR A 117 9.57 -17.41 -0.38
C TYR A 117 10.77 -17.92 0.45
N ARG A 118 11.09 -19.23 0.38
CA ARG A 118 12.33 -19.76 0.97
C ARG A 118 13.56 -19.24 0.24
N ALA A 119 13.58 -19.28 -1.09
CA ALA A 119 14.68 -18.75 -1.89
C ALA A 119 14.90 -17.25 -1.59
N LEU A 120 13.81 -16.46 -1.46
CA LEU A 120 13.89 -15.05 -1.04
C LEU A 120 14.54 -14.90 0.34
N ARG A 121 14.14 -15.68 1.34
CA ARG A 121 14.72 -15.67 2.69
C ARG A 121 16.20 -16.02 2.66
N ASP A 122 16.56 -17.08 1.96
CA ASP A 122 17.95 -17.56 1.84
C ASP A 122 18.83 -16.51 1.14
N SER A 123 18.34 -15.87 0.10
CA SER A 123 19.06 -14.79 -0.60
C SER A 123 19.41 -13.60 0.30
N ALA A 124 18.58 -13.32 1.30
CA ALA A 124 18.76 -12.21 2.23
C ALA A 124 19.51 -12.58 3.52
N LYS A 125 19.82 -13.85 3.76
CA LYS A 125 20.33 -14.37 5.04
C LYS A 125 21.56 -13.65 5.57
N ASN A 126 22.43 -13.17 4.68
CA ASN A 126 23.67 -12.47 5.05
C ASN A 126 23.47 -10.95 5.26
N ASP A 127 22.36 -10.37 4.83
CA ASP A 127 21.98 -8.97 5.11
C ASP A 127 20.93 -8.96 6.23
N VAL A 128 21.41 -8.88 7.47
CA VAL A 128 20.60 -9.00 8.68
C VAL A 128 19.37 -8.06 8.69
N ARG A 129 19.53 -6.82 8.20
CA ARG A 129 18.43 -5.87 8.13
C ARG A 129 17.40 -6.27 7.07
N SER A 130 17.86 -6.64 5.89
CA SER A 130 16.96 -7.04 4.79
C SER A 130 16.24 -8.34 5.12
N TYR A 131 16.92 -9.30 5.74
CA TYR A 131 16.33 -10.53 6.24
C TYR A 131 15.20 -10.24 7.24
N ALA A 132 15.45 -9.39 8.24
CA ALA A 132 14.43 -9.01 9.21
C ALA A 132 13.22 -8.31 8.55
N MET A 133 13.44 -7.42 7.58
CA MET A 133 12.33 -6.79 6.84
C MET A 133 11.48 -7.82 6.09
N ILE A 134 12.11 -8.80 5.42
CA ILE A 134 11.42 -9.86 4.68
C ILE A 134 10.64 -10.76 5.64
N GLU A 135 11.26 -11.20 6.75
CA GLU A 135 10.59 -12.02 7.76
C GLU A 135 9.38 -11.32 8.35
N ILE A 136 9.51 -10.07 8.78
CA ILE A 136 8.37 -9.34 9.34
C ILE A 136 7.23 -9.21 8.33
N LEU A 137 7.51 -8.87 7.07
CA LEU A 137 6.47 -8.78 6.05
C LEU A 137 5.79 -10.13 5.79
N LEU A 138 6.57 -11.21 5.73
CA LEU A 138 6.08 -12.55 5.44
C LEU A 138 5.30 -13.15 6.60
N GLN A 139 5.77 -12.96 7.86
CA GLN A 139 5.18 -13.57 9.05
C GLN A 139 4.01 -12.75 9.65
N THR A 140 3.83 -11.50 9.26
CA THR A 140 2.78 -10.62 9.81
C THR A 140 1.79 -10.11 8.77
N GLY A 141 2.12 -10.21 7.49
CA GLY A 141 1.31 -9.69 6.41
C GLY A 141 1.09 -8.17 6.43
N ILE A 142 1.86 -7.40 7.19
CA ILE A 142 1.77 -5.94 7.20
C ILE A 142 2.17 -5.35 5.86
N THR A 143 1.74 -4.12 5.60
CA THR A 143 2.14 -3.40 4.40
C THR A 143 3.54 -2.79 4.56
N ILE A 144 4.19 -2.52 3.43
CA ILE A 144 5.50 -1.83 3.42
C ILE A 144 5.45 -0.45 4.11
N SER A 145 4.31 0.23 4.06
CA SER A 145 4.15 1.54 4.73
C SER A 145 4.04 1.39 6.26
N GLU A 146 3.42 0.31 6.72
CA GLU A 146 3.39 -0.04 8.14
C GLU A 146 4.79 -0.42 8.60
N LEU A 147 5.49 -1.29 7.87
CA LEU A 147 6.87 -1.67 8.16
C LEU A 147 7.80 -0.46 8.31
N ALA A 148 7.73 0.50 7.37
CA ALA A 148 8.55 1.72 7.42
C ALA A 148 8.24 2.60 8.64
N GLY A 149 7.06 2.46 9.20
CA GLY A 149 6.60 3.29 10.32
C GLY A 149 6.68 2.64 11.69
N ILE A 150 7.08 1.37 11.80
CA ILE A 150 7.26 0.68 13.09
C ILE A 150 8.33 1.40 13.91
N ARG A 151 8.05 1.60 15.19
CA ARG A 151 8.99 2.12 16.19
C ARG A 151 9.45 1.00 17.12
N LEU A 152 10.54 1.23 17.82
CA LEU A 152 11.05 0.24 18.80
C LEU A 152 10.00 -0.08 19.88
N ASN A 153 9.27 0.94 20.35
CA ASN A 153 8.22 0.78 21.37
C ASN A 153 6.94 0.07 20.87
N ASP A 154 6.81 -0.12 19.56
CA ASP A 154 5.68 -0.86 18.99
C ASP A 154 5.90 -2.39 19.09
N ILE A 155 7.08 -2.84 19.56
CA ILE A 155 7.46 -4.24 19.65
C ILE A 155 7.69 -4.62 21.10
N THR A 156 7.03 -5.67 21.53
CA THR A 156 7.29 -6.32 22.83
C THR A 156 7.73 -7.74 22.56
N ILE A 157 8.91 -8.12 23.07
CA ILE A 157 9.44 -9.50 23.01
C ILE A 157 9.65 -9.97 24.43
N LYS A 158 9.08 -11.12 24.77
CA LYS A 158 9.24 -11.77 26.07
C LYS A 158 9.27 -13.29 25.87
N ASP A 159 10.24 -13.95 26.47
CA ASP A 159 10.36 -15.43 26.52
C ASP A 159 10.23 -16.11 25.15
N GLY A 160 10.85 -15.52 24.11
CA GLY A 160 10.87 -16.08 22.74
C GLY A 160 9.57 -15.88 21.95
N THR A 161 8.58 -15.21 22.54
CA THR A 161 7.34 -14.76 21.88
C THR A 161 7.36 -13.25 21.71
N GLY A 162 6.55 -12.71 20.82
CA GLY A 162 6.49 -11.26 20.62
C GLY A 162 5.13 -10.77 20.16
N MET A 163 4.92 -9.48 20.34
CA MET A 163 3.75 -8.76 19.86
C MET A 163 4.20 -7.51 19.12
N LEU A 164 3.57 -7.26 17.99
CA LEU A 164 3.77 -6.05 17.18
C LEU A 164 2.50 -5.23 17.20
N ALA A 165 2.56 -4.05 17.80
CA ALA A 165 1.50 -3.06 17.73
C ALA A 165 1.60 -2.27 16.42
N ILE A 166 0.51 -2.21 15.67
CA ILE A 166 0.38 -1.33 14.50
C ILE A 166 -0.53 -0.18 14.89
N PRO A 167 0.02 1.03 15.10
CA PRO A 167 -0.77 2.17 15.52
C PRO A 167 -1.75 2.60 14.44
N ARG A 168 -2.84 3.25 14.87
CA ARG A 168 -3.81 3.85 13.96
C ARG A 168 -3.13 4.87 13.06
N ARG A 169 -3.22 4.67 11.74
CA ARG A 169 -2.72 5.63 10.74
C ARG A 169 -3.75 5.81 9.63
N ASN A 170 -4.08 7.05 9.35
CA ASN A 170 -5.11 7.38 8.36
C ASN A 170 -6.42 6.62 8.68
N ASN A 171 -7.02 5.97 7.70
CA ASN A 171 -8.26 5.21 7.87
C ASN A 171 -8.04 3.73 8.27
N ARG A 172 -6.89 3.35 8.88
CA ARG A 172 -6.63 1.98 9.36
C ARG A 172 -6.78 1.90 10.86
N VAL A 173 -7.39 0.81 11.32
CA VAL A 173 -7.61 0.55 12.74
C VAL A 173 -6.30 0.09 13.38
N GLU A 174 -6.08 0.51 14.62
CA GLU A 174 -5.04 -0.04 15.48
C GLU A 174 -5.23 -1.54 15.67
N ARG A 175 -4.15 -2.28 15.65
CA ARG A 175 -4.17 -3.71 15.89
C ARG A 175 -2.85 -4.22 16.41
N THR A 176 -2.90 -5.34 17.12
CA THR A 176 -1.73 -6.06 17.60
C THR A 176 -1.62 -7.40 16.86
N ILE A 177 -0.41 -7.75 16.45
CA ILE A 177 -0.11 -8.96 15.69
C ILE A 177 0.86 -9.81 16.50
N PRO A 178 0.56 -11.08 16.77
CA PRO A 178 1.52 -11.97 17.41
C PRO A 178 2.70 -12.24 16.48
N LEU A 179 3.90 -12.21 17.04
CA LEU A 179 5.13 -12.55 16.33
C LEU A 179 5.51 -13.98 16.65
N ASN A 180 5.63 -14.80 15.62
CA ASN A 180 6.13 -16.16 15.76
C ASN A 180 7.66 -16.13 15.97
N LYS A 181 8.22 -17.33 16.32
CA LYS A 181 9.64 -17.47 16.59
C LYS A 181 10.54 -16.97 15.46
N SER A 182 10.20 -17.23 14.20
CA SER A 182 10.99 -16.76 13.04
C SER A 182 11.10 -15.24 12.98
N ALA A 183 9.99 -14.55 13.22
CA ALA A 183 9.97 -13.09 13.26
C ALA A 183 10.76 -12.52 14.46
N VAL A 184 10.62 -13.14 15.63
CA VAL A 184 11.35 -12.75 16.84
C VAL A 184 12.85 -12.95 16.68
N ASP A 185 13.29 -14.10 16.18
CA ASP A 185 14.71 -14.41 15.96
C ASP A 185 15.34 -13.43 14.94
N ALA A 186 14.61 -13.12 13.86
CA ALA A 186 15.08 -12.16 12.86
C ALA A 186 15.18 -10.74 13.41
N LEU A 187 14.23 -10.32 14.25
CA LEU A 187 14.26 -9.04 14.93
C LEU A 187 15.41 -8.93 15.93
N ASN A 188 15.58 -9.90 16.79
CA ASN A 188 16.67 -9.92 17.78
C ASN A 188 18.02 -9.81 17.08
N ARG A 189 18.25 -10.65 16.05
CA ARG A 189 19.47 -10.61 15.26
C ARG A 189 19.71 -9.22 14.61
N TYR A 190 18.65 -8.60 14.10
CA TYR A 190 18.77 -7.25 13.54
C TYR A 190 19.09 -6.21 14.61
N LEU A 191 18.41 -6.22 15.74
CA LEU A 191 18.62 -5.27 16.84
C LEU A 191 20.04 -5.39 17.43
N GLU A 192 20.58 -6.60 17.51
CA GLU A 192 21.90 -6.86 18.05
C GLU A 192 23.04 -6.51 17.06
N LEU A 193 22.94 -6.99 15.83
CA LEU A 193 24.03 -7.02 14.85
C LEU A 193 23.84 -6.03 13.68
N GLY A 194 22.61 -5.69 13.35
CA GLY A 194 22.29 -4.96 12.11
C GLY A 194 21.86 -3.51 12.32
N ARG A 195 21.29 -3.18 13.48
CA ARG A 195 20.80 -1.83 13.75
C ARG A 195 21.98 -0.94 14.22
N PRO A 196 22.26 0.20 13.54
CA PRO A 196 23.32 1.12 13.94
C PRO A 196 23.14 1.62 15.37
N LYS A 197 24.15 1.45 16.21
CA LYS A 197 24.16 1.85 17.63
C LYS A 197 24.91 3.16 17.89
N LYS A 198 25.91 3.50 17.03
CA LYS A 198 26.79 4.67 17.17
C LYS A 198 26.39 5.76 16.16
N THR A 199 25.19 6.33 16.34
CA THR A 199 24.73 7.47 15.54
C THR A 199 24.25 8.57 16.48
N GLU A 200 24.58 9.82 16.17
CA GLU A 200 24.01 10.96 16.87
C GLU A 200 22.49 10.99 16.64
N ASN A 201 21.71 10.98 17.71
CA ASN A 201 20.24 11.04 17.68
C ASN A 201 19.57 10.04 16.71
N PRO A 202 19.70 8.72 16.92
CA PRO A 202 19.07 7.73 16.07
C PRO A 202 17.55 7.83 16.18
N SER A 203 16.86 7.69 15.05
CA SER A 203 15.40 7.63 15.04
C SER A 203 14.87 6.43 15.84
N ASP A 204 13.72 6.60 16.49
CA ASP A 204 12.99 5.52 17.18
C ASP A 204 12.39 4.49 16.20
N ASN A 205 12.43 4.75 14.89
CA ASN A 205 11.98 3.77 13.92
C ASN A 205 12.78 2.47 14.06
N LEU A 206 12.10 1.34 13.90
CA LEU A 206 12.74 0.03 13.95
C LEU A 206 13.84 -0.08 12.89
N PHE A 207 13.49 0.19 11.63
CA PHE A 207 14.41 0.14 10.50
C PHE A 207 14.97 1.52 10.16
N ILE A 208 16.27 1.67 10.29
CA ILE A 208 16.99 2.93 10.06
C ILE A 208 18.12 2.77 9.04
N THR A 209 18.57 3.90 8.49
CA THR A 209 19.77 3.98 7.65
C THR A 209 21.03 3.86 8.50
N LYS A 210 22.19 3.71 7.86
CA LYS A 210 23.50 3.75 8.55
C LYS A 210 23.73 5.08 9.32
N THR A 211 23.05 6.15 8.90
CA THR A 211 23.13 7.49 9.52
C THR A 211 22.02 7.73 10.57
N GLY A 212 21.30 6.68 11.01
CA GLY A 212 20.26 6.79 12.04
C GLY A 212 18.89 7.33 11.57
N LYS A 213 18.74 7.71 10.30
CA LYS A 213 17.47 8.24 9.76
C LYS A 213 16.48 7.11 9.44
N PRO A 214 15.15 7.34 9.51
CA PRO A 214 14.14 6.36 9.10
C PRO A 214 14.36 5.87 7.67
N LEU A 215 14.13 4.58 7.43
CA LEU A 215 14.16 4.02 6.07
C LEU A 215 12.92 4.48 5.29
N LEU A 216 13.15 5.06 4.12
CA LEU A 216 12.08 5.44 3.22
C LEU A 216 11.43 4.21 2.57
N ILE A 217 10.12 4.25 2.37
CA ILE A 217 9.35 3.17 1.72
C ILE A 217 9.95 2.76 0.37
N ARG A 218 10.41 3.74 -0.44
CA ARG A 218 11.06 3.46 -1.72
C ARG A 218 12.34 2.63 -1.57
N ASN A 219 13.12 2.89 -0.51
CA ASN A 219 14.37 2.17 -0.27
C ASN A 219 14.12 0.75 0.22
N ILE A 220 13.10 0.57 1.08
CA ILE A 220 12.66 -0.77 1.50
C ILE A 220 12.19 -1.57 0.27
N ARG A 221 11.37 -0.96 -0.58
CA ARG A 221 10.88 -1.62 -1.81
C ARG A 221 12.04 -2.03 -2.72
N SER A 222 12.92 -1.10 -3.09
CA SER A 222 14.05 -1.41 -3.97
C SER A 222 14.99 -2.47 -3.39
N THR A 223 15.15 -2.51 -2.07
CA THR A 223 15.93 -3.54 -1.38
C THR A 223 15.27 -4.91 -1.55
N ILE A 224 13.98 -5.06 -1.27
CA ILE A 224 13.27 -6.33 -1.40
C ILE A 224 13.19 -6.76 -2.87
N ASP A 225 12.93 -5.84 -3.81
CA ASP A 225 12.93 -6.13 -5.25
C ASP A 225 14.30 -6.63 -5.72
N ARG A 226 15.40 -6.14 -5.15
CA ARG A 226 16.74 -6.66 -5.39
C ARG A 226 16.87 -8.11 -4.93
N PHE A 227 16.37 -8.45 -3.74
CA PHE A 227 16.44 -9.81 -3.22
C PHE A 227 15.52 -10.78 -3.99
N PHE A 228 14.37 -10.34 -4.48
CA PHE A 228 13.58 -11.15 -5.42
C PHE A 228 14.37 -11.53 -6.66
N ARG A 229 15.13 -10.58 -7.24
CA ARG A 229 15.99 -10.86 -8.41
C ARG A 229 17.12 -11.82 -8.08
N ILE A 230 17.80 -11.65 -6.94
CA ILE A 230 18.86 -12.57 -6.49
C ILE A 230 18.30 -13.98 -6.27
N ALA A 231 17.11 -14.11 -5.73
CA ALA A 231 16.42 -15.37 -5.49
C ALA A 231 15.85 -16.01 -6.78
N GLY A 232 15.94 -15.37 -7.94
CA GLY A 232 15.35 -15.85 -9.18
C GLY A 232 13.81 -15.81 -9.19
N VAL A 233 13.18 -15.04 -8.30
CA VAL A 233 11.72 -14.93 -8.19
C VAL A 233 11.24 -13.78 -9.08
N GLU A 234 11.01 -14.10 -10.35
CA GLU A 234 10.63 -13.09 -11.34
C GLU A 234 9.24 -12.50 -11.11
N LYS A 235 9.06 -11.23 -11.53
CA LYS A 235 7.79 -10.50 -11.49
C LYS A 235 7.14 -10.37 -10.10
N ALA A 236 7.82 -10.82 -9.02
CA ALA A 236 7.34 -10.66 -7.66
C ALA A 236 7.43 -9.20 -7.20
N LYS A 237 6.51 -8.81 -6.33
CA LYS A 237 6.42 -7.49 -5.72
C LYS A 237 6.33 -7.63 -4.21
N VAL A 238 6.75 -6.60 -3.48
CA VAL A 238 6.69 -6.60 -2.01
C VAL A 238 5.31 -6.96 -1.47
N ASN A 239 4.23 -6.54 -2.14
CA ASN A 239 2.88 -6.86 -1.69
C ASN A 239 2.52 -8.34 -1.83
N ASP A 240 3.26 -9.10 -2.64
CA ASP A 240 3.04 -10.54 -2.81
C ASP A 240 3.40 -11.32 -1.54
N LEU A 241 4.31 -10.79 -0.70
CA LEU A 241 4.56 -11.33 0.64
C LEU A 241 3.29 -11.31 1.49
N ARG A 242 2.55 -10.21 1.45
CA ARG A 242 1.26 -10.10 2.14
C ARG A 242 0.18 -10.99 1.51
N HIS A 243 0.15 -11.11 0.20
CA HIS A 243 -0.76 -12.05 -0.48
C HIS A 243 -0.47 -13.49 -0.05
N THR A 244 0.81 -13.83 0.04
CA THR A 244 1.25 -15.15 0.50
C THR A 244 0.87 -15.40 1.97
N PHE A 245 1.08 -14.41 2.85
CA PHE A 245 0.65 -14.49 4.25
C PHE A 245 -0.85 -14.79 4.38
N VAL A 246 -1.70 -14.02 3.68
CA VAL A 246 -3.16 -14.20 3.76
C VAL A 246 -3.56 -15.57 3.19
N ALA A 247 -3.04 -15.94 2.03
CA ALA A 247 -3.35 -17.21 1.38
C ALA A 247 -2.93 -18.42 2.26
N PHE A 248 -1.68 -18.41 2.76
CA PHE A 248 -1.16 -19.47 3.62
C PHE A 248 -2.02 -19.70 4.86
N HIS A 249 -2.43 -18.63 5.56
CA HIS A 249 -3.24 -18.76 6.77
C HIS A 249 -4.66 -19.23 6.48
N LEU A 250 -5.26 -18.81 5.37
CA LEU A 250 -6.56 -19.33 4.95
C LEU A 250 -6.47 -20.82 4.58
N GLU A 251 -5.44 -21.26 3.84
CA GLU A 251 -5.22 -22.69 3.52
C GLU A 251 -5.05 -23.54 4.78
N ASN A 252 -4.49 -22.96 5.85
CA ASN A 252 -4.32 -23.61 7.14
C ASN A 252 -5.54 -23.46 8.07
N GLY A 253 -6.68 -23.02 7.58
CA GLY A 253 -7.94 -22.97 8.31
C GLY A 253 -8.09 -21.81 9.28
N VAL A 254 -7.32 -20.73 9.13
CA VAL A 254 -7.48 -19.53 9.97
C VAL A 254 -8.78 -18.82 9.63
N ASN A 255 -9.53 -18.44 10.68
CA ASN A 255 -10.81 -17.74 10.56
C ASN A 255 -10.68 -16.43 9.76
N ILE A 256 -11.62 -16.20 8.85
CA ILE A 256 -11.61 -15.05 7.94
C ILE A 256 -11.64 -13.72 8.70
N SER A 257 -12.54 -13.57 9.67
CA SER A 257 -12.68 -12.35 10.47
C SER A 257 -11.41 -12.06 11.29
N TYR A 258 -10.83 -13.10 11.90
CA TYR A 258 -9.57 -12.97 12.64
C TYR A 258 -8.43 -12.56 11.71
N LEU A 259 -8.27 -13.24 10.56
CA LEU A 259 -7.22 -12.92 9.60
C LEU A 259 -7.40 -11.54 8.96
N ALA A 260 -8.63 -11.12 8.69
CA ALA A 260 -8.93 -9.77 8.22
C ALA A 260 -8.49 -8.70 9.22
N LYS A 261 -8.74 -8.91 10.52
CA LYS A 261 -8.27 -8.02 11.59
C LYS A 261 -6.73 -7.98 11.64
N VAL A 262 -6.08 -9.13 11.68
CA VAL A 262 -4.60 -9.23 11.71
C VAL A 262 -3.97 -8.56 10.49
N ALA A 263 -4.46 -8.87 9.29
CA ALA A 263 -3.99 -8.25 8.07
C ALA A 263 -4.35 -6.75 7.98
N GLY A 264 -5.35 -6.27 8.72
CA GLY A 264 -5.84 -4.89 8.65
C GLY A 264 -6.63 -4.62 7.37
N HIS A 265 -7.44 -5.58 6.94
CA HIS A 265 -8.40 -5.39 5.87
C HIS A 265 -9.62 -4.63 6.41
N LYS A 266 -10.07 -3.61 5.69
CA LYS A 266 -11.25 -2.81 6.09
C LYS A 266 -12.56 -3.58 5.98
N ARG A 267 -12.61 -4.59 5.10
CA ARG A 267 -13.78 -5.42 4.82
C ARG A 267 -13.32 -6.88 4.79
N GLU A 268 -14.07 -7.75 5.41
CA GLU A 268 -13.80 -9.21 5.39
C GLU A 268 -13.83 -9.77 3.97
N SER A 269 -14.70 -9.23 3.11
CA SER A 269 -14.76 -9.60 1.70
C SER A 269 -13.43 -9.43 0.94
N THR A 270 -12.49 -8.63 1.47
CA THR A 270 -11.13 -8.53 0.92
C THR A 270 -10.32 -9.80 1.22
N THR A 271 -10.54 -10.42 2.38
CA THR A 271 -9.92 -11.68 2.78
C THR A 271 -10.61 -12.86 2.10
N GLU A 272 -11.95 -12.86 2.05
CA GLU A 272 -12.74 -13.91 1.41
C GLU A 272 -12.37 -14.14 -0.05
N LYS A 273 -12.05 -13.09 -0.79
CA LYS A 273 -11.61 -13.18 -2.20
C LYS A 273 -10.42 -14.10 -2.42
N TYR A 274 -9.57 -14.30 -1.43
CA TYR A 274 -8.43 -15.23 -1.54
C TYR A 274 -8.87 -16.69 -1.64
N LEU A 275 -10.06 -17.02 -1.13
CA LEU A 275 -10.63 -18.39 -1.24
C LEU A 275 -10.84 -18.84 -2.69
N GLU A 276 -10.89 -17.91 -3.64
CA GLU A 276 -10.96 -18.21 -5.07
C GLU A 276 -9.63 -18.69 -5.66
N PHE A 277 -8.51 -18.48 -4.94
CA PHE A 277 -7.14 -18.65 -5.45
C PHE A 277 -6.32 -19.67 -4.66
N ILE A 278 -6.90 -20.32 -3.67
CA ILE A 278 -6.24 -21.26 -2.77
C ILE A 278 -7.00 -22.60 -2.70
N ASN A 279 -6.33 -23.61 -2.17
CA ASN A 279 -7.00 -24.84 -1.77
C ASN A 279 -7.82 -24.57 -0.51
N LYS A 280 -9.15 -24.64 -0.66
CA LYS A 280 -10.06 -24.34 0.45
C LYS A 280 -9.92 -25.41 1.55
N PRO A 281 -9.67 -25.01 2.80
CA PRO A 281 -9.70 -25.95 3.91
C PRO A 281 -11.14 -26.38 4.24
N GLU A 282 -11.30 -27.50 4.91
CA GLU A 282 -12.63 -27.98 5.35
C GLU A 282 -13.26 -27.04 6.38
N LYS A 283 -12.47 -26.42 7.25
CA LYS A 283 -12.93 -25.50 8.29
C LYS A 283 -12.08 -24.25 8.34
N LEU A 284 -12.70 -23.13 8.71
CA LEU A 284 -12.08 -21.81 8.89
C LEU A 284 -12.39 -21.29 10.30
N ASP A 285 -11.89 -21.98 11.31
CA ASP A 285 -12.19 -21.72 12.72
C ASP A 285 -10.96 -21.43 13.60
N ARG A 286 -9.75 -21.59 13.06
CA ARG A 286 -8.52 -21.32 13.80
C ARG A 286 -8.30 -19.84 14.08
N THR A 287 -7.87 -19.50 15.29
CA THR A 287 -7.52 -18.12 15.70
C THR A 287 -6.05 -17.95 16.01
N GLU A 288 -5.21 -18.90 15.57
CA GLU A 288 -3.77 -18.88 15.71
C GLU A 288 -3.08 -18.77 14.34
N LEU A 289 -1.98 -18.02 14.31
CA LEU A 289 -1.17 -17.88 13.12
C LEU A 289 -0.07 -18.95 13.08
N GLY A 290 0.08 -19.58 11.93
CA GLY A 290 1.19 -20.48 11.66
C GLY A 290 2.49 -19.73 11.30
N THR A 291 3.51 -20.51 10.92
CA THR A 291 4.81 -19.99 10.45
C THR A 291 5.01 -20.33 8.99
N LEU A 292 5.29 -19.32 8.15
CA LEU A 292 5.66 -19.50 6.75
C LEU A 292 7.14 -19.88 6.59
#